data_d69be7cf4d85f781efbe89231e62d63f
#
_entry.id   d69be7cf4d85f781efbe89231e62d63f
#
_cell.length_a   1.000
_cell.length_b   1.000
_cell.length_c   1.000
_cell.angle_alpha   90.00
_cell.angle_beta   90.00
_cell.angle_gamma   90.00
#
_symmetry.space_group_name_H-M   'P 1'
#
loop_
_entity.id
_entity.type
_entity.pdbx_description
1 polymer ?
#
loop_
_entity_poly.entity_id
_entity_poly.type
_entity_poly.pdbx_seq_one_letter_code
_entity_poly.pdbx_strand_id
1 'polypeptide(L)'
;MGGQSSKMVRVESPTPITMGTHSLYAADLSSYEAACVKDPNLQSFDVSIQEHTNRVISSLAHGIEVRSLSFDSLREMTDSLLEMNQEVVKVILDCKKDIWGNSELFSLVNDYFDNSLQTLEFCNSLEKCLRRARENQMIVKSVVTYFEEEGQNGANGVAYVKTLQELKKFKDAGDPFTEEFYLLFQSVYAQQASMLQKLQSRKRKLDKKLKSLKTWKRVSNAIFVAAFVSVLIFSVVAASVAAPPVVTALAAALAVPIGSVGKWCNSLYKRYEKALKGQREVISSMQIGTFISLKDLDNIRVLINKLEGVLESLLQNADFAIKNEDVMKFAIDEIKKKIETFSETMENLSTHADKCSRQIRRARTVVIQNIIKKPE
;
A
#
# COMPACT_ATOMS: atom_id res chain seq x y z
N MET A 1 66.92 -14.75 4.24
CA MET A 1 66.55 -13.53 4.92
C MET A 1 65.66 -12.72 4.01
N GLY A 2 64.35 -12.86 4.09
CA GLY A 2 63.39 -12.16 3.27
C GLY A 2 62.29 -11.61 4.15
N GLY A 3 62.33 -10.29 4.37
CA GLY A 3 61.32 -9.56 5.15
C GLY A 3 60.06 -9.37 4.33
N GLN A 4 58.96 -9.91 4.79
CA GLN A 4 57.63 -9.59 4.26
C GLN A 4 57.13 -8.26 4.88
N SER A 5 57.03 -7.25 4.02
CA SER A 5 56.44 -5.96 4.35
C SER A 5 54.90 -6.06 4.30
N SER A 6 54.27 -5.95 5.45
CA SER A 6 52.81 -5.91 5.61
C SER A 6 52.29 -4.56 5.08
N LYS A 7 51.57 -4.56 3.98
CA LYS A 7 50.85 -3.38 3.50
C LYS A 7 49.61 -3.15 4.37
N MET A 8 49.66 -2.14 5.22
CA MET A 8 48.48 -1.55 5.85
C MET A 8 47.53 -1.02 4.77
N VAL A 9 46.36 -1.60 4.70
CA VAL A 9 45.23 -1.05 3.94
C VAL A 9 44.72 0.16 4.72
N ARG A 10 44.98 1.32 4.18
CA ARG A 10 44.46 2.60 4.65
C ARG A 10 42.96 2.61 4.38
N VAL A 11 42.14 2.50 5.42
CA VAL A 11 40.71 2.75 5.33
C VAL A 11 40.54 4.25 5.07
N GLU A 12 40.16 4.59 3.85
CA GLU A 12 39.75 5.94 3.52
C GLU A 12 38.47 6.30 4.25
N SER A 13 38.53 7.35 5.05
CA SER A 13 37.37 7.98 5.67
C SER A 13 36.38 8.41 4.60
N PRO A 14 35.06 8.27 4.78
CA PRO A 14 34.09 8.73 3.81
C PRO A 14 34.25 10.24 3.64
N THR A 15 34.54 10.64 2.42
CA THR A 15 34.58 12.06 2.00
C THR A 15 33.25 12.73 2.36
N PRO A 16 33.26 13.93 2.96
CA PRO A 16 32.05 14.68 3.23
C PRO A 16 31.36 14.97 1.90
N ILE A 17 30.06 14.68 1.85
CA ILE A 17 29.18 14.95 0.72
C ILE A 17 29.32 16.43 0.38
N THR A 18 29.91 16.70 -0.76
CA THR A 18 30.43 17.98 -1.20
C THR A 18 29.30 19.01 -1.37
N MET A 19 29.55 20.24 -0.98
CA MET A 19 28.77 21.48 -1.13
C MET A 19 28.14 21.73 -2.52
N GLY A 20 28.35 20.88 -3.52
CA GLY A 20 27.79 20.99 -4.86
C GLY A 20 26.31 20.65 -4.99
N THR A 21 25.77 19.81 -4.10
CA THR A 21 24.36 19.43 -4.13
C THR A 21 23.43 20.47 -3.51
N HIS A 22 23.88 21.27 -2.55
CA HIS A 22 23.10 22.36 -1.98
C HIS A 22 22.80 23.47 -3.00
N SER A 23 23.68 23.72 -3.94
CA SER A 23 23.50 24.75 -4.98
C SER A 23 22.46 24.35 -6.03
N LEU A 24 22.31 23.05 -6.33
CA LEU A 24 21.35 22.54 -7.32
C LEU A 24 19.89 22.67 -6.87
N TYR A 25 19.63 22.56 -5.56
CA TYR A 25 18.27 22.63 -5.02
C TYR A 25 17.94 23.96 -4.32
N ALA A 26 18.87 24.90 -4.26
CA ALA A 26 18.66 26.18 -3.57
C ALA A 26 17.51 27.00 -4.16
N ALA A 27 17.35 27.00 -5.48
CA ALA A 27 16.25 27.68 -6.17
C ALA A 27 14.89 27.02 -5.90
N ASP A 28 14.86 25.68 -5.88
CA ASP A 28 13.65 24.91 -5.59
C ASP A 28 13.23 25.05 -4.12
N LEU A 29 14.18 25.03 -3.19
CA LEU A 29 13.93 25.28 -1.76
C LEU A 29 13.39 26.68 -1.51
N SER A 30 14.01 27.71 -2.12
CA SER A 30 13.51 29.11 -2.01
C SER A 30 12.12 29.28 -2.59
N SER A 31 11.80 28.59 -3.70
CA SER A 31 10.48 28.56 -4.30
C SER A 31 9.46 27.86 -3.39
N TYR A 32 9.84 26.77 -2.76
CA TYR A 32 9.02 26.03 -1.80
C TYR A 32 8.75 26.88 -0.54
N GLU A 33 9.77 27.48 0.05
CA GLU A 33 9.61 28.37 1.21
C GLU A 33 8.67 29.56 0.91
N ALA A 34 8.81 30.16 -0.27
CA ALA A 34 7.92 31.25 -0.71
C ALA A 34 6.47 30.76 -0.94
N ALA A 35 6.27 29.52 -1.33
CA ALA A 35 4.95 28.91 -1.47
C ALA A 35 4.33 28.61 -0.11
N CYS A 36 5.08 28.09 0.86
CA CYS A 36 4.63 27.84 2.23
C CYS A 36 4.16 29.12 2.93
N VAL A 37 4.81 30.25 2.68
CA VAL A 37 4.38 31.54 3.24
C VAL A 37 3.02 32.00 2.69
N LYS A 38 2.68 31.61 1.45
CA LYS A 38 1.45 32.05 0.76
C LYS A 38 0.25 31.12 0.96
N ASP A 39 0.49 29.84 1.21
CA ASP A 39 -0.56 28.81 1.34
C ASP A 39 -0.56 28.23 2.76
N PRO A 40 -1.60 28.50 3.58
CA PRO A 40 -1.72 27.95 4.93
C PRO A 40 -1.73 26.42 4.99
N ASN A 41 -2.21 25.74 3.94
CA ASN A 41 -2.22 24.28 3.89
C ASN A 41 -0.80 23.74 3.69
N LEU A 42 -0.01 24.38 2.81
CA LEU A 42 1.41 24.05 2.62
C LEU A 42 2.23 24.36 3.87
N GLN A 43 1.94 25.45 4.58
CA GLN A 43 2.59 25.77 5.85
C GLN A 43 2.28 24.72 6.92
N SER A 44 1.03 24.31 7.06
CA SER A 44 0.61 23.24 7.98
C SER A 44 1.31 21.91 7.65
N PHE A 45 1.41 21.59 6.36
CA PHE A 45 2.11 20.41 5.87
C PHE A 45 3.62 20.45 6.17
N ASP A 46 4.28 21.59 5.96
CA ASP A 46 5.70 21.75 6.26
C ASP A 46 6.00 21.56 7.75
N VAL A 47 5.16 22.13 8.63
CA VAL A 47 5.26 21.94 10.08
C VAL A 47 5.10 20.46 10.44
N SER A 48 4.13 19.77 9.87
CA SER A 48 3.89 18.36 10.13
C SER A 48 5.05 17.48 9.65
N ILE A 49 5.58 17.70 8.44
CA ILE A 49 6.78 16.99 7.95
C ILE A 49 7.98 17.22 8.86
N GLN A 50 8.21 18.45 9.31
CA GLN A 50 9.31 18.76 10.23
C GLN A 50 9.13 18.03 11.56
N GLU A 51 7.93 17.99 12.11
CA GLU A 51 7.63 17.29 13.36
C GLU A 51 7.88 15.77 13.23
N HIS A 52 7.37 15.13 12.16
CA HIS A 52 7.60 13.70 11.89
C HIS A 52 9.08 13.40 11.65
N THR A 53 9.77 14.26 10.89
CA THR A 53 11.21 14.11 10.63
C THR A 53 12.02 14.21 11.93
N ASN A 54 11.71 15.20 12.79
CA ASN A 54 12.37 15.35 14.08
C ASN A 54 12.11 14.17 15.02
N ARG A 55 10.88 13.62 15.00
CA ARG A 55 10.52 12.41 15.77
C ARG A 55 11.35 11.21 15.34
N VAL A 56 11.46 10.98 14.01
CA VAL A 56 12.30 9.90 13.43
C VAL A 56 13.78 10.09 13.80
N ILE A 57 14.31 11.31 13.67
CA ILE A 57 15.71 11.62 14.02
C ILE A 57 15.95 11.39 15.52
N SER A 58 15.02 11.81 16.39
CA SER A 58 15.13 11.62 17.84
C SER A 58 15.10 10.14 18.23
N SER A 59 14.22 9.35 17.60
CA SER A 59 14.14 7.89 17.81
C SER A 59 15.42 7.19 17.35
N LEU A 60 16.00 7.62 16.20
CA LEU A 60 17.29 7.12 15.72
C LEU A 60 18.44 7.49 16.67
N ALA A 61 18.50 8.73 17.12
CA ALA A 61 19.55 9.21 18.03
C ALA A 61 19.53 8.45 19.36
N HIS A 62 18.32 8.22 19.90
CA HIS A 62 18.16 7.43 21.14
C HIS A 62 18.57 5.96 20.97
N GLY A 63 18.25 5.35 19.81
CA GLY A 63 18.68 3.98 19.49
C GLY A 63 20.19 3.82 19.33
N ILE A 64 20.90 4.85 18.85
CA ILE A 64 22.37 4.85 18.74
C ILE A 64 23.05 4.93 20.09
N GLU A 65 22.52 5.74 21.03
CA GLU A 65 23.05 5.84 22.41
C GLU A 65 22.95 4.53 23.18
N VAL A 66 21.89 3.74 22.98
CA VAL A 66 21.64 2.48 23.73
C VAL A 66 22.27 1.25 23.04
N ARG A 67 22.95 1.42 21.90
CA ARG A 67 23.51 0.31 21.07
C ARG A 67 22.55 -0.79 20.67
N SER A 68 21.27 -0.62 20.89
CA SER A 68 20.22 -1.50 20.39
C SER A 68 19.02 -0.66 19.99
N LEU A 69 18.73 -0.59 18.70
CA LEU A 69 17.42 -0.12 18.25
C LEU A 69 16.37 -1.04 18.88
N SER A 70 15.64 -0.52 19.88
CA SER A 70 14.55 -1.29 20.45
C SER A 70 13.50 -1.51 19.36
N PHE A 71 12.81 -2.63 19.42
CA PHE A 71 11.72 -2.91 18.49
C PHE A 71 10.63 -1.81 18.52
N ASP A 72 10.43 -1.20 19.69
CA ASP A 72 9.47 -0.09 19.84
C ASP A 72 9.93 1.18 19.14
N SER A 73 11.24 1.49 19.16
CA SER A 73 11.81 2.62 18.39
C SER A 73 11.68 2.41 16.86
N LEU A 74 11.94 1.19 16.38
CA LEU A 74 11.75 0.85 14.97
C LEU A 74 10.28 0.97 14.56
N ARG A 75 9.37 0.61 15.44
CA ARG A 75 7.94 0.73 15.23
C ARG A 75 7.50 2.19 15.20
N GLU A 76 7.90 3.01 16.16
CA GLU A 76 7.58 4.45 16.21
C GLU A 76 8.09 5.16 14.95
N MET A 77 9.30 4.83 14.46
CA MET A 77 9.83 5.30 13.19
C MET A 77 8.94 4.87 12.00
N THR A 78 8.52 3.61 11.98
CA THR A 78 7.67 3.08 10.91
C THR A 78 6.31 3.78 10.89
N ASP A 79 5.69 3.97 12.05
CA ASP A 79 4.40 4.65 12.18
C ASP A 79 4.51 6.12 11.76
N SER A 80 5.57 6.84 12.18
CA SER A 80 5.84 8.22 11.75
C SER A 80 6.08 8.35 10.24
N LEU A 81 6.78 7.40 9.62
CA LEU A 81 6.98 7.37 8.17
C LEU A 81 5.67 7.06 7.41
N LEU A 82 4.79 6.25 7.99
CA LEU A 82 3.47 5.97 7.42
C LEU A 82 2.56 7.20 7.46
N GLU A 83 2.54 7.92 8.58
CA GLU A 83 1.79 9.17 8.72
C GLU A 83 2.28 10.23 7.75
N MET A 84 3.60 10.44 7.67
CA MET A 84 4.20 11.37 6.71
C MET A 84 3.87 11.02 5.26
N ASN A 85 3.86 9.72 4.90
CA ASN A 85 3.47 9.27 3.56
C ASN A 85 2.00 9.61 3.26
N GLN A 86 1.12 9.49 4.26
CA GLN A 86 -0.31 9.82 4.09
C GLN A 86 -0.52 11.33 3.88
N GLU A 87 0.19 12.18 4.59
CA GLU A 87 0.13 13.63 4.40
C GLU A 87 0.66 14.08 3.03
N VAL A 88 1.77 13.50 2.58
CA VAL A 88 2.29 13.72 1.22
C VAL A 88 1.25 13.33 0.18
N VAL A 89 0.60 12.18 0.36
CA VAL A 89 -0.50 11.74 -0.52
C VAL A 89 -1.63 12.75 -0.53
N LYS A 90 -2.06 13.24 0.63
CA LYS A 90 -3.14 14.22 0.76
C LYS A 90 -2.81 15.52 0.02
N VAL A 91 -1.60 16.07 0.21
CA VAL A 91 -1.17 17.29 -0.50
C VAL A 91 -1.14 17.08 -2.01
N ILE A 92 -0.61 15.94 -2.50
CA ILE A 92 -0.60 15.63 -3.93
C ILE A 92 -2.03 15.56 -4.49
N LEU A 93 -2.93 14.95 -3.75
CA LEU A 93 -4.34 14.82 -4.15
C LEU A 93 -5.05 16.18 -4.15
N ASP A 94 -4.84 17.01 -3.16
CA ASP A 94 -5.43 18.34 -3.07
C ASP A 94 -4.90 19.26 -4.17
N CYS A 95 -3.59 19.25 -4.45
CA CYS A 95 -3.00 19.99 -5.56
C CYS A 95 -3.50 19.53 -6.95
N LYS A 96 -3.92 18.28 -7.09
CA LYS A 96 -4.45 17.72 -8.34
C LYS A 96 -5.97 17.74 -8.44
N LYS A 97 -6.68 18.18 -7.41
CA LYS A 97 -8.15 18.21 -7.36
C LYS A 97 -8.77 18.99 -8.50
N ASP A 98 -8.22 20.15 -8.81
CA ASP A 98 -8.70 21.03 -9.88
C ASP A 98 -8.38 20.48 -11.27
N ILE A 99 -7.27 19.78 -11.41
CA ILE A 99 -6.81 19.19 -12.68
C ILE A 99 -7.67 17.99 -13.08
N TRP A 100 -8.26 17.27 -12.11
CA TRP A 100 -9.00 16.05 -12.39
C TRP A 100 -10.43 16.28 -12.87
N GLY A 101 -11.02 17.45 -12.61
CA GLY A 101 -12.37 17.81 -13.04
C GLY A 101 -13.46 16.78 -12.70
N ASN A 102 -13.16 15.81 -11.81
CA ASN A 102 -14.02 14.68 -11.50
C ASN A 102 -13.95 14.32 -10.02
N SER A 103 -14.87 14.93 -9.26
CA SER A 103 -15.00 14.72 -7.81
C SER A 103 -15.18 13.25 -7.41
N GLU A 104 -15.85 12.43 -8.24
CA GLU A 104 -16.04 11.00 -7.97
C GLU A 104 -14.72 10.22 -8.04
N LEU A 105 -13.82 10.57 -8.98
CA LEU A 105 -12.52 9.90 -9.07
C LEU A 105 -11.63 10.31 -7.91
N PHE A 106 -11.67 11.57 -7.52
CA PHE A 106 -10.94 12.08 -6.37
C PHE A 106 -11.36 11.36 -5.07
N SER A 107 -12.67 11.26 -4.81
CA SER A 107 -13.20 10.49 -3.67
C SER A 107 -12.76 9.04 -3.70
N LEU A 108 -12.81 8.39 -4.88
CA LEU A 108 -12.41 6.99 -5.02
C LEU A 108 -10.91 6.76 -4.75
N VAL A 109 -10.07 7.73 -5.11
CA VAL A 109 -8.63 7.68 -4.82
C VAL A 109 -8.37 7.88 -3.32
N ASN A 110 -9.05 8.82 -2.67
CA ASN A 110 -8.97 8.98 -1.21
C ASN A 110 -9.39 7.69 -0.49
N ASP A 111 -10.58 7.16 -0.83
CA ASP A 111 -11.05 5.88 -0.27
C ASP A 111 -9.99 4.76 -0.43
N TYR A 112 -9.30 4.70 -1.57
CA TYR A 112 -8.25 3.71 -1.81
C TYR A 112 -7.05 3.89 -0.87
N PHE A 113 -6.60 5.12 -0.67
CA PHE A 113 -5.47 5.40 0.21
C PHE A 113 -5.83 5.14 1.68
N ASP A 114 -7.03 5.51 2.12
CA ASP A 114 -7.52 5.25 3.47
C ASP A 114 -7.65 3.75 3.74
N ASN A 115 -8.28 3.00 2.83
CA ASN A 115 -8.39 1.53 2.96
C ASN A 115 -7.02 0.85 2.96
N SER A 116 -6.07 1.35 2.18
CA SER A 116 -4.72 0.80 2.16
C SER A 116 -3.97 1.07 3.46
N LEU A 117 -4.19 2.23 4.11
CA LEU A 117 -3.65 2.55 5.41
C LEU A 117 -4.19 1.61 6.49
N GLN A 118 -5.51 1.42 6.54
CA GLN A 118 -6.14 0.48 7.49
C GLN A 118 -5.65 -0.96 7.30
N THR A 119 -5.33 -1.36 6.06
CA THR A 119 -4.72 -2.69 5.84
C THR A 119 -3.28 -2.76 6.38
N LEU A 120 -2.52 -1.68 6.32
CA LEU A 120 -1.20 -1.62 6.97
C LEU A 120 -1.31 -1.66 8.50
N GLU A 121 -2.29 -0.97 9.09
CA GLU A 121 -2.60 -1.04 10.53
C GLU A 121 -2.97 -2.46 10.95
N PHE A 122 -3.75 -3.17 10.14
CA PHE A 122 -4.02 -4.59 10.35
C PHE A 122 -2.73 -5.43 10.34
N CYS A 123 -1.83 -5.23 9.37
CA CYS A 123 -0.55 -5.94 9.35
C CYS A 123 0.27 -5.69 10.64
N ASN A 124 0.28 -4.46 11.14
CA ASN A 124 0.95 -4.11 12.41
C ASN A 124 0.27 -4.79 13.61
N SER A 125 -1.07 -4.87 13.61
CA SER A 125 -1.82 -5.59 14.66
C SER A 125 -1.51 -7.09 14.63
N LEU A 126 -1.42 -7.68 13.44
CA LEU A 126 -1.04 -9.08 13.25
C LEU A 126 0.37 -9.36 13.79
N GLU A 127 1.33 -8.47 13.55
CA GLU A 127 2.68 -8.62 14.12
C GLU A 127 2.70 -8.61 15.64
N LYS A 128 1.83 -7.79 16.28
CA LYS A 128 1.70 -7.81 17.75
C LYS A 128 1.18 -9.16 18.24
N CYS A 129 0.16 -9.72 17.58
CA CYS A 129 -0.37 -11.05 17.89
C CYS A 129 0.71 -12.13 17.72
N LEU A 130 1.49 -12.06 16.63
CA LEU A 130 2.59 -12.99 16.39
C LEU A 130 3.71 -12.89 17.44
N ARG A 131 3.97 -11.72 17.99
CA ARG A 131 4.91 -11.56 19.11
C ARG A 131 4.43 -12.30 20.35
N ARG A 132 3.16 -12.11 20.75
CA ARG A 132 2.55 -12.87 21.86
C ARG A 132 2.59 -14.37 21.60
N ALA A 133 2.31 -14.79 20.36
CA ALA A 133 2.39 -16.20 19.98
C ALA A 133 3.82 -16.76 20.12
N ARG A 134 4.87 -15.98 19.81
CA ARG A 134 6.28 -16.36 20.05
C ARG A 134 6.60 -16.47 21.53
N GLU A 135 6.09 -15.56 22.35
CA GLU A 135 6.20 -15.66 23.82
C GLU A 135 5.57 -16.94 24.34
N ASN A 136 4.35 -17.26 23.91
CA ASN A 136 3.67 -18.53 24.20
C ASN A 136 4.51 -19.74 23.78
N GLN A 137 5.10 -19.71 22.58
CA GLN A 137 6.00 -20.75 22.09
C GLN A 137 7.22 -20.96 23.02
N MET A 138 7.81 -19.87 23.50
CA MET A 138 8.96 -19.96 24.42
C MET A 138 8.55 -20.64 25.73
N ILE A 139 7.38 -20.29 26.29
CA ILE A 139 6.87 -20.92 27.50
C ILE A 139 6.67 -22.42 27.25
N VAL A 140 6.04 -22.82 26.15
CA VAL A 140 5.82 -24.24 25.83
C VAL A 140 7.14 -25.00 25.62
N LYS A 141 8.17 -24.37 25.03
CA LYS A 141 9.51 -24.97 24.94
C LYS A 141 10.12 -25.20 26.34
N SER A 142 9.95 -24.23 27.26
CA SER A 142 10.40 -24.38 28.65
C SER A 142 9.67 -25.51 29.36
N VAL A 143 8.34 -25.70 29.13
CA VAL A 143 7.59 -26.85 29.64
C VAL A 143 8.25 -28.16 29.24
N VAL A 144 8.57 -28.32 27.96
CA VAL A 144 9.22 -29.54 27.45
C VAL A 144 10.58 -29.77 28.10
N THR A 145 11.39 -28.72 28.21
CA THR A 145 12.74 -28.80 28.78
C THR A 145 12.66 -29.19 30.26
N TYR A 146 11.82 -28.53 31.07
CA TYR A 146 11.67 -28.87 32.47
C TYR A 146 11.08 -30.26 32.71
N PHE A 147 10.17 -30.71 31.87
CA PHE A 147 9.63 -32.07 31.92
C PHE A 147 10.74 -33.11 31.74
N GLU A 148 11.65 -32.89 30.79
CA GLU A 148 12.78 -33.78 30.55
C GLU A 148 13.79 -33.76 31.70
N GLU A 149 14.12 -32.58 32.25
CA GLU A 149 15.02 -32.42 33.37
C GLU A 149 14.49 -33.08 34.67
N GLU A 150 13.22 -32.81 35.01
CA GLU A 150 12.55 -33.36 36.18
C GLU A 150 12.36 -34.88 36.06
N GLY A 151 12.06 -35.39 34.85
CA GLY A 151 11.95 -36.83 34.59
C GLY A 151 13.30 -37.59 34.71
N GLN A 152 14.44 -36.97 34.41
CA GLN A 152 15.77 -37.57 34.54
C GLN A 152 16.27 -37.58 35.98
N ASN A 153 15.91 -36.57 36.79
CA ASN A 153 16.35 -36.43 38.16
C ASN A 153 15.51 -37.22 39.19
N GLY A 154 14.45 -37.85 38.75
CA GLY A 154 13.41 -38.39 39.61
C GLY A 154 13.39 -39.91 39.72
N ALA A 155 14.34 -40.51 40.44
CA ALA A 155 14.27 -41.92 40.83
C ALA A 155 13.24 -42.22 41.93
N ASN A 156 12.69 -41.22 42.63
CA ASN A 156 11.75 -41.40 43.77
C ASN A 156 10.69 -40.27 43.79
N GLY A 157 9.54 -40.48 43.18
CA GLY A 157 8.31 -39.72 43.42
C GLY A 157 8.42 -38.21 43.08
N VAL A 158 8.82 -37.87 41.88
CA VAL A 158 9.06 -36.46 41.51
C VAL A 158 7.75 -35.77 41.17
N ALA A 159 7.45 -34.76 41.94
CA ALA A 159 6.46 -33.77 41.54
C ALA A 159 7.03 -32.90 40.42
N TYR A 160 6.46 -32.89 39.25
CA TYR A 160 6.77 -32.04 38.08
C TYR A 160 6.42 -30.57 38.35
N VAL A 161 7.09 -29.95 39.38
CA VAL A 161 6.70 -28.65 39.92
C VAL A 161 6.94 -27.52 38.90
N LYS A 162 8.15 -27.51 38.29
CA LYS A 162 8.51 -26.48 37.30
C LYS A 162 7.67 -26.66 36.02
N THR A 163 7.51 -27.89 35.56
CA THR A 163 6.67 -28.22 34.39
C THR A 163 5.25 -27.73 34.59
N LEU A 164 4.62 -28.02 35.74
CA LEU A 164 3.28 -27.57 36.08
C LEU A 164 3.18 -26.03 36.18
N GLN A 165 4.21 -25.39 36.71
CA GLN A 165 4.25 -23.92 36.78
C GLN A 165 4.27 -23.28 35.40
N GLU A 166 5.10 -23.79 34.47
CA GLU A 166 5.16 -23.26 33.10
C GLU A 166 3.91 -23.61 32.30
N LEU A 167 3.31 -24.78 32.49
CA LEU A 167 2.01 -25.12 31.89
C LEU A 167 0.90 -24.15 32.33
N LYS A 168 0.87 -23.76 33.61
CA LYS A 168 -0.07 -22.74 34.09
C LYS A 168 0.17 -21.39 33.46
N LYS A 169 1.44 -20.95 33.37
CA LYS A 169 1.80 -19.69 32.68
C LYS A 169 1.35 -19.70 31.22
N PHE A 170 1.54 -20.82 30.53
CA PHE A 170 1.09 -20.95 29.14
C PHE A 170 -0.44 -20.83 29.04
N LYS A 171 -1.16 -21.48 29.93
CA LYS A 171 -2.63 -21.40 29.97
C LYS A 171 -3.11 -19.98 30.28
N ASP A 172 -2.46 -19.30 31.24
CA ASP A 172 -2.81 -17.93 31.65
C ASP A 172 -2.48 -16.91 30.55
N ALA A 173 -1.47 -17.17 29.71
CA ALA A 173 -1.12 -16.33 28.56
C ALA A 173 -2.21 -16.36 27.47
N GLY A 174 -2.94 -17.47 27.32
CA GLY A 174 -4.13 -17.60 26.49
C GLY A 174 -3.89 -17.39 24.99
N ASP A 175 -4.95 -16.95 24.30
CA ASP A 175 -4.93 -16.71 22.87
C ASP A 175 -4.27 -15.37 22.55
N PRO A 176 -3.24 -15.32 21.70
CA PRO A 176 -2.63 -14.07 21.23
C PRO A 176 -3.55 -13.24 20.35
N PHE A 177 -4.58 -13.83 19.71
CA PHE A 177 -5.53 -13.15 18.87
C PHE A 177 -6.74 -12.68 19.70
N THR A 178 -6.93 -11.37 19.77
CA THR A 178 -8.02 -10.74 20.53
C THR A 178 -9.27 -10.59 19.67
N GLU A 179 -10.44 -10.41 20.28
CA GLU A 179 -11.67 -10.11 19.58
C GLU A 179 -11.55 -8.83 18.74
N GLU A 180 -10.85 -7.82 19.27
CA GLU A 180 -10.56 -6.57 18.55
C GLU A 180 -9.75 -6.81 17.26
N PHE A 181 -8.79 -7.75 17.28
CA PHE A 181 -8.03 -8.14 16.11
C PHE A 181 -8.94 -8.75 15.03
N TYR A 182 -9.87 -9.62 15.40
CA TYR A 182 -10.82 -10.21 14.44
C TYR A 182 -11.79 -9.19 13.87
N LEU A 183 -12.28 -8.26 14.68
CA LEU A 183 -13.14 -7.17 14.21
C LEU A 183 -12.39 -6.27 13.21
N LEU A 184 -11.13 -5.95 13.50
CA LEU A 184 -10.27 -5.19 12.58
C LEU A 184 -10.06 -5.95 11.26
N PHE A 185 -9.77 -7.26 11.32
CA PHE A 185 -9.61 -8.09 10.14
C PHE A 185 -10.87 -8.12 9.27
N GLN A 186 -12.03 -8.33 9.86
CA GLN A 186 -13.32 -8.36 9.17
C GLN A 186 -13.63 -7.01 8.52
N SER A 187 -13.38 -5.91 9.23
CA SER A 187 -13.56 -4.55 8.73
C SER A 187 -12.68 -4.29 7.50
N VAL A 188 -11.38 -4.57 7.61
CA VAL A 188 -10.41 -4.38 6.52
C VAL A 188 -10.76 -5.23 5.31
N TYR A 189 -11.11 -6.49 5.52
CA TYR A 189 -11.50 -7.39 4.44
C TYR A 189 -12.74 -6.90 3.70
N ALA A 190 -13.78 -6.50 4.42
CA ALA A 190 -15.02 -5.97 3.84
C ALA A 190 -14.78 -4.67 3.05
N GLN A 191 -13.95 -3.78 3.58
CA GLN A 191 -13.58 -2.53 2.91
C GLN A 191 -12.81 -2.78 1.61
N GLN A 192 -11.83 -3.68 1.60
CA GLN A 192 -11.08 -4.05 0.41
C GLN A 192 -11.97 -4.70 -0.65
N ALA A 193 -12.90 -5.58 -0.24
CA ALA A 193 -13.87 -6.19 -1.15
C ALA A 193 -14.82 -5.14 -1.77
N SER A 194 -15.35 -4.23 -0.97
CA SER A 194 -16.19 -3.11 -1.42
C SER A 194 -15.43 -2.20 -2.38
N MET A 195 -14.17 -1.86 -2.06
CA MET A 195 -13.30 -1.06 -2.93
C MET A 195 -13.08 -1.73 -4.28
N LEU A 196 -12.78 -3.01 -4.31
CA LEU A 196 -12.61 -3.75 -5.56
C LEU A 196 -13.86 -3.66 -6.45
N GLN A 197 -15.05 -3.80 -5.86
CA GLN A 197 -16.32 -3.70 -6.57
C GLN A 197 -16.54 -2.28 -7.14
N LYS A 198 -16.28 -1.22 -6.33
CA LYS A 198 -16.35 0.18 -6.77
C LYS A 198 -15.41 0.42 -7.96
N LEU A 199 -14.16 -0.04 -7.87
CA LEU A 199 -13.14 0.12 -8.92
C LEU A 199 -13.52 -0.62 -10.21
N GLN A 200 -14.01 -1.85 -10.11
CA GLN A 200 -14.50 -2.61 -11.26
C GLN A 200 -15.69 -1.92 -11.97
N SER A 201 -16.65 -1.43 -11.19
CA SER A 201 -17.80 -0.70 -11.72
C SER A 201 -17.36 0.57 -12.45
N ARG A 202 -16.45 1.35 -11.84
CA ARG A 202 -15.94 2.59 -12.44
C ARG A 202 -15.15 2.31 -13.72
N LYS A 203 -14.29 1.31 -13.71
CA LYS A 203 -13.52 0.90 -14.90
C LYS A 203 -14.45 0.52 -16.06
N ARG A 204 -15.50 -0.28 -15.79
CA ARG A 204 -16.50 -0.64 -16.81
C ARG A 204 -17.20 0.59 -17.40
N LYS A 205 -17.54 1.59 -16.56
CA LYS A 205 -18.12 2.87 -17.03
C LYS A 205 -17.16 3.62 -17.94
N LEU A 206 -15.88 3.68 -17.59
CA LEU A 206 -14.84 4.34 -18.42
C LEU A 206 -14.60 3.60 -19.73
N ASP A 207 -14.54 2.27 -19.72
CA ASP A 207 -14.37 1.46 -20.93
C ASP A 207 -15.55 1.67 -21.90
N LYS A 208 -16.79 1.77 -21.39
CA LYS A 208 -17.97 2.13 -22.18
C LYS A 208 -17.85 3.54 -22.78
N LYS A 209 -17.43 4.54 -21.98
CA LYS A 209 -17.22 5.92 -22.47
C LYS A 209 -16.14 5.98 -23.55
N LEU A 210 -15.02 5.28 -23.38
CA LEU A 210 -13.94 5.22 -24.36
C LEU A 210 -14.40 4.56 -25.67
N LYS A 211 -15.20 3.49 -25.57
CA LYS A 211 -15.79 2.82 -26.75
C LYS A 211 -16.77 3.75 -27.48
N SER A 212 -17.66 4.41 -26.75
CA SER A 212 -18.60 5.39 -27.28
C SER A 212 -17.89 6.55 -27.97
N LEU A 213 -16.84 7.10 -27.33
CA LEU A 213 -16.04 8.20 -27.89
C LEU A 213 -15.42 7.83 -29.25
N LYS A 214 -14.90 6.62 -29.40
CA LYS A 214 -14.37 6.14 -30.69
C LYS A 214 -15.48 6.07 -31.78
N THR A 215 -16.66 5.65 -31.39
CA THR A 215 -17.81 5.60 -32.31
C THR A 215 -18.25 7.01 -32.70
N TRP A 216 -18.43 7.91 -31.75
CA TRP A 216 -18.76 9.31 -31.97
C TRP A 216 -17.75 10.04 -32.86
N LYS A 217 -16.45 9.77 -32.66
CA LYS A 217 -15.40 10.32 -33.53
C LYS A 217 -15.58 9.88 -34.99
N ARG A 218 -15.94 8.62 -35.25
CA ARG A 218 -16.19 8.13 -36.61
C ARG A 218 -17.42 8.79 -37.22
N VAL A 219 -18.52 8.87 -36.46
CA VAL A 219 -19.77 9.50 -36.89
C VAL A 219 -19.57 10.99 -37.15
N SER A 220 -18.91 11.70 -36.26
CA SER A 220 -18.58 13.12 -36.42
C SER A 220 -17.75 13.36 -37.68
N ASN A 221 -16.71 12.56 -37.93
CA ASN A 221 -15.92 12.69 -39.16
C ASN A 221 -16.79 12.46 -40.43
N ALA A 222 -17.68 11.48 -40.41
CA ALA A 222 -18.59 11.23 -41.53
C ALA A 222 -19.56 12.41 -41.78
N ILE A 223 -20.11 13.00 -40.72
CA ILE A 223 -21.00 14.17 -40.80
C ILE A 223 -20.20 15.40 -41.34
N PHE A 224 -18.97 15.63 -40.88
CA PHE A 224 -18.13 16.73 -41.38
C PHE A 224 -17.78 16.56 -42.85
N VAL A 225 -17.46 15.34 -43.29
CA VAL A 225 -17.20 15.05 -44.70
C VAL A 225 -18.46 15.29 -45.53
N ALA A 226 -19.62 14.81 -45.09
CA ALA A 226 -20.88 15.02 -45.76
C ALA A 226 -21.26 16.52 -45.87
N ALA A 227 -21.11 17.26 -44.75
CA ALA A 227 -21.34 18.70 -44.74
C ALA A 227 -20.39 19.47 -45.69
N PHE A 228 -19.12 19.09 -45.71
CA PHE A 228 -18.11 19.69 -46.59
C PHE A 228 -18.43 19.42 -48.05
N VAL A 229 -18.78 18.17 -48.39
CA VAL A 229 -19.22 17.81 -49.78
C VAL A 229 -20.48 18.56 -50.19
N SER A 230 -21.44 18.70 -49.27
CA SER A 230 -22.67 19.47 -49.55
C SER A 230 -22.37 20.94 -49.85
N VAL A 231 -21.46 21.58 -49.08
CA VAL A 231 -21.01 22.96 -49.31
C VAL A 231 -20.31 23.09 -50.65
N LEU A 232 -19.46 22.13 -51.03
CA LEU A 232 -18.81 22.12 -52.35
C LEU A 232 -19.84 21.99 -53.49
N ILE A 233 -20.83 21.10 -53.39
CA ILE A 233 -21.90 20.94 -54.38
C ILE A 233 -22.70 22.24 -54.48
N PHE A 234 -23.10 22.84 -53.35
CA PHE A 234 -23.80 24.12 -53.33
C PHE A 234 -23.01 25.23 -53.99
N SER A 235 -21.68 25.30 -53.72
CA SER A 235 -20.82 26.31 -54.32
C SER A 235 -20.68 26.14 -55.84
N VAL A 236 -20.64 24.91 -56.33
CA VAL A 236 -20.59 24.60 -57.77
C VAL A 236 -21.92 24.95 -58.47
N VAL A 237 -23.05 24.59 -57.85
CA VAL A 237 -24.38 24.93 -58.38
C VAL A 237 -24.61 26.43 -58.37
N ALA A 238 -24.24 27.13 -57.29
CA ALA A 238 -24.33 28.59 -57.21
C ALA A 238 -23.40 29.29 -58.22
N ALA A 239 -22.24 28.73 -58.55
CA ALA A 239 -21.34 29.23 -59.55
C ALA A 239 -21.90 29.13 -60.98
N SER A 240 -22.79 28.17 -61.24
CA SER A 240 -23.42 28.00 -62.53
C SER A 240 -24.65 28.91 -62.74
N VAL A 241 -25.17 29.52 -61.67
CA VAL A 241 -26.45 30.31 -61.73
C VAL A 241 -26.22 31.80 -61.40
N ALA A 242 -25.17 32.21 -60.71
CA ALA A 242 -24.92 33.56 -60.22
C ALA A 242 -23.64 34.18 -60.76
N ALA A 243 -23.57 35.52 -60.79
CA ALA A 243 -22.39 36.28 -61.24
C ALA A 243 -21.11 35.95 -60.42
N PRO A 244 -19.95 35.83 -61.08
CA PRO A 244 -18.70 35.30 -60.53
C PRO A 244 -18.19 35.90 -59.20
N PRO A 245 -18.32 37.18 -58.89
CA PRO A 245 -17.68 37.74 -57.66
C PRO A 245 -18.40 37.42 -56.37
N VAL A 246 -19.69 37.14 -56.42
CA VAL A 246 -20.49 36.80 -55.20
C VAL A 246 -20.26 35.34 -54.76
N VAL A 247 -20.05 34.45 -55.69
CA VAL A 247 -19.85 33.01 -55.45
C VAL A 247 -18.49 32.73 -54.84
N THR A 248 -17.44 33.42 -55.32
CA THR A 248 -16.11 33.27 -54.74
C THR A 248 -16.00 33.81 -53.30
N ALA A 249 -16.71 34.90 -52.99
CA ALA A 249 -16.76 35.45 -51.66
C ALA A 249 -17.53 34.52 -50.67
N LEU A 250 -18.63 33.92 -51.12
CA LEU A 250 -19.43 32.99 -50.29
C LEU A 250 -18.71 31.65 -50.05
N ALA A 251 -18.09 31.08 -51.08
CA ALA A 251 -17.30 29.87 -50.96
C ALA A 251 -16.08 30.03 -50.05
N ALA A 252 -15.40 31.16 -50.15
CA ALA A 252 -14.25 31.49 -49.29
C ALA A 252 -14.70 31.70 -47.82
N ALA A 253 -15.84 32.34 -47.57
CA ALA A 253 -16.35 32.58 -46.24
C ALA A 253 -16.84 31.32 -45.54
N LEU A 254 -17.34 30.29 -46.29
CA LEU A 254 -17.83 29.03 -45.75
C LEU A 254 -16.73 27.95 -45.61
N ALA A 255 -15.72 27.97 -46.45
CA ALA A 255 -14.67 26.94 -46.46
C ALA A 255 -13.65 27.07 -45.32
N VAL A 256 -13.30 28.28 -44.90
CA VAL A 256 -12.29 28.54 -43.86
C VAL A 256 -12.75 28.10 -42.46
N PRO A 257 -13.99 28.35 -41.99
CA PRO A 257 -14.44 27.90 -40.67
C PRO A 257 -14.54 26.38 -40.54
N ILE A 258 -14.94 25.67 -41.59
CA ILE A 258 -15.21 24.21 -41.55
C ILE A 258 -13.90 23.44 -41.33
N GLY A 259 -12.83 23.80 -42.02
CA GLY A 259 -11.51 23.17 -41.85
C GLY A 259 -10.88 23.43 -40.47
N SER A 260 -11.06 24.63 -39.91
CA SER A 260 -10.58 24.97 -38.56
C SER A 260 -11.41 24.29 -37.47
N VAL A 261 -12.73 24.21 -37.62
CA VAL A 261 -13.64 23.51 -36.70
C VAL A 261 -13.32 22.01 -36.66
N GLY A 262 -13.05 21.37 -37.80
CA GLY A 262 -12.63 19.95 -37.84
C GLY A 262 -11.34 19.68 -37.10
N LYS A 263 -10.32 20.55 -37.24
CA LYS A 263 -9.06 20.47 -36.49
C LYS A 263 -9.28 20.68 -34.99
N TRP A 264 -10.11 21.65 -34.63
CA TRP A 264 -10.47 21.95 -33.24
C TRP A 264 -11.23 20.80 -32.57
N CYS A 265 -12.26 20.27 -33.21
CA CYS A 265 -13.01 19.09 -32.75
C CYS A 265 -12.09 17.88 -32.55
N ASN A 266 -11.20 17.60 -33.50
CA ASN A 266 -10.26 16.48 -33.39
C ASN A 266 -9.27 16.69 -32.23
N SER A 267 -8.84 17.91 -31.98
CA SER A 267 -8.01 18.27 -30.81
C SER A 267 -8.77 18.02 -29.50
N LEU A 268 -10.03 18.46 -29.40
CA LEU A 268 -10.88 18.21 -28.23
C LEU A 268 -11.08 16.70 -27.97
N TYR A 269 -11.38 15.94 -29.02
CA TYR A 269 -11.52 14.48 -28.92
C TYR A 269 -10.23 13.81 -28.40
N LYS A 270 -9.06 14.23 -28.91
CA LYS A 270 -7.77 13.71 -28.45
C LYS A 270 -7.50 14.05 -26.99
N ARG A 271 -7.79 15.30 -26.57
CA ARG A 271 -7.62 15.72 -25.16
C ARG A 271 -8.55 14.93 -24.25
N TYR A 272 -9.83 14.79 -24.62
CA TYR A 272 -10.80 14.03 -23.83
C TYR A 272 -10.46 12.53 -23.76
N GLU A 273 -10.04 11.93 -24.88
CA GLU A 273 -9.56 10.54 -24.93
C GLU A 273 -8.33 10.34 -24.03
N LYS A 274 -7.36 11.25 -24.08
CA LYS A 274 -6.17 11.23 -23.23
C LYS A 274 -6.56 11.29 -21.74
N ALA A 275 -7.49 12.18 -21.38
CA ALA A 275 -7.98 12.30 -20.01
C ALA A 275 -8.67 11.01 -19.52
N LEU A 276 -9.57 10.42 -20.33
CA LEU A 276 -10.25 9.16 -19.98
C LEU A 276 -9.28 7.97 -19.86
N LYS A 277 -8.32 7.85 -20.77
CA LYS A 277 -7.27 6.82 -20.70
C LYS A 277 -6.46 6.93 -19.40
N GLY A 278 -6.08 8.14 -19.07
CA GLY A 278 -5.35 8.39 -17.84
C GLY A 278 -6.17 8.05 -16.59
N GLN A 279 -7.46 8.42 -16.51
CA GLN A 279 -8.33 8.00 -15.39
C GLN A 279 -8.43 6.47 -15.31
N ARG A 280 -8.58 5.80 -16.46
CA ARG A 280 -8.63 4.34 -16.55
C ARG A 280 -7.35 3.68 -16.04
N GLU A 281 -6.20 4.26 -16.31
CA GLU A 281 -4.89 3.75 -15.85
C GLU A 281 -4.76 3.82 -14.34
N VAL A 282 -5.11 4.96 -13.72
CA VAL A 282 -5.14 5.10 -12.25
C VAL A 282 -6.08 4.09 -11.62
N ILE A 283 -7.32 3.96 -12.14
CA ILE A 283 -8.29 2.97 -11.62
C ILE A 283 -7.79 1.54 -11.80
N SER A 284 -7.15 1.22 -12.92
CA SER A 284 -6.55 -0.11 -13.12
C SER A 284 -5.45 -0.41 -12.12
N SER A 285 -4.59 0.56 -11.80
CA SER A 285 -3.53 0.40 -10.81
C SER A 285 -4.09 0.16 -9.41
N MET A 286 -5.11 0.96 -9.00
CA MET A 286 -5.82 0.75 -7.74
C MET A 286 -6.50 -0.62 -7.70
N GLN A 287 -7.17 -1.03 -8.79
CA GLN A 287 -7.82 -2.34 -8.89
C GLN A 287 -6.85 -3.50 -8.68
N ILE A 288 -5.69 -3.44 -9.33
CA ILE A 288 -4.64 -4.46 -9.18
C ILE A 288 -4.13 -4.49 -7.74
N GLY A 289 -3.84 -3.32 -7.15
CA GLY A 289 -3.39 -3.23 -5.76
C GLY A 289 -4.40 -3.81 -4.78
N THR A 290 -5.68 -3.44 -4.90
CA THR A 290 -6.77 -3.95 -4.04
C THR A 290 -6.97 -5.46 -4.21
N PHE A 291 -6.89 -5.99 -5.45
CA PHE A 291 -7.01 -7.43 -5.70
C PHE A 291 -5.87 -8.22 -5.06
N ILE A 292 -4.63 -7.72 -5.14
CA ILE A 292 -3.47 -8.34 -4.51
C ILE A 292 -3.64 -8.33 -2.99
N SER A 293 -4.06 -7.20 -2.40
CA SER A 293 -4.32 -7.08 -0.96
C SER A 293 -5.37 -8.10 -0.49
N LEU A 294 -6.48 -8.26 -1.20
CA LEU A 294 -7.49 -9.25 -0.87
C LEU A 294 -6.96 -10.68 -0.91
N LYS A 295 -6.17 -11.02 -1.93
CA LYS A 295 -5.55 -12.34 -2.03
C LYS A 295 -4.58 -12.62 -0.88
N ASP A 296 -3.80 -11.62 -0.47
CA ASP A 296 -2.89 -11.76 0.68
C ASP A 296 -3.68 -11.88 1.98
N LEU A 297 -4.77 -11.12 2.16
CA LEU A 297 -5.66 -11.25 3.31
C LEU A 297 -6.34 -12.62 3.38
N ASP A 298 -6.72 -13.22 2.24
CA ASP A 298 -7.25 -14.60 2.20
C ASP A 298 -6.22 -15.62 2.66
N ASN A 299 -4.97 -15.51 2.21
CA ASN A 299 -3.87 -16.39 2.65
C ASN A 299 -3.61 -16.23 4.15
N ILE A 300 -3.57 -14.99 4.64
CA ILE A 300 -3.41 -14.67 6.07
C ILE A 300 -4.54 -15.30 6.88
N ARG A 301 -5.79 -15.19 6.44
CA ARG A 301 -6.95 -15.81 7.10
C ARG A 301 -6.80 -17.32 7.27
N VAL A 302 -6.38 -18.01 6.22
CA VAL A 302 -6.17 -19.48 6.28
C VAL A 302 -5.10 -19.84 7.30
N LEU A 303 -4.01 -19.05 7.35
CA LEU A 303 -2.91 -19.30 8.29
C LEU A 303 -3.29 -18.95 9.74
N ILE A 304 -4.08 -17.89 9.96
CA ILE A 304 -4.63 -17.56 11.29
C ILE A 304 -5.47 -18.73 11.80
N ASN A 305 -6.45 -19.19 11.01
CA ASN A 305 -7.32 -20.31 11.41
C ASN A 305 -6.50 -21.60 11.71
N LYS A 306 -5.44 -21.85 10.93
CA LYS A 306 -4.54 -22.99 11.20
C LYS A 306 -3.80 -22.80 12.51
N LEU A 307 -3.27 -21.60 12.79
CA LEU A 307 -2.53 -21.30 14.01
C LEU A 307 -3.42 -21.40 15.24
N GLU A 308 -4.66 -20.90 15.18
CA GLU A 308 -5.67 -21.05 16.23
C GLU A 308 -5.96 -22.52 16.55
N GLY A 309 -6.22 -23.34 15.54
CA GLY A 309 -6.49 -24.76 15.76
C GLY A 309 -5.32 -25.50 16.42
N VAL A 310 -4.07 -25.15 16.07
CA VAL A 310 -2.89 -25.71 16.72
C VAL A 310 -2.75 -25.18 18.15
N LEU A 311 -2.97 -23.89 18.40
CA LEU A 311 -2.92 -23.27 19.72
C LEU A 311 -3.98 -23.84 20.66
N GLU A 312 -5.23 -23.95 20.20
CA GLU A 312 -6.31 -24.57 20.96
C GLU A 312 -5.95 -25.99 21.40
N SER A 313 -5.39 -26.78 20.47
CA SER A 313 -4.92 -28.11 20.79
C SER A 313 -3.76 -28.16 21.80
N LEU A 314 -2.83 -27.18 21.73
CA LEU A 314 -1.75 -27.04 22.73
C LEU A 314 -2.33 -26.69 24.10
N LEU A 315 -3.30 -25.76 24.19
CA LEU A 315 -3.98 -25.38 25.41
C LEU A 315 -4.78 -26.53 26.03
N GLN A 316 -5.47 -27.33 25.22
CA GLN A 316 -6.19 -28.53 25.66
C GLN A 316 -5.24 -29.57 26.26
N ASN A 317 -4.10 -29.84 25.58
CA ASN A 317 -3.10 -30.77 26.14
C ASN A 317 -2.43 -30.21 27.40
N ALA A 318 -2.21 -28.92 27.50
CA ALA A 318 -1.71 -28.29 28.73
C ALA A 318 -2.72 -28.44 29.89
N ASP A 319 -4.00 -28.18 29.64
CA ASP A 319 -5.07 -28.34 30.64
C ASP A 319 -5.19 -29.79 31.10
N PHE A 320 -5.08 -30.74 30.15
CA PHE A 320 -5.10 -32.16 30.46
C PHE A 320 -3.89 -32.59 31.30
N ALA A 321 -2.69 -32.14 31.00
CA ALA A 321 -1.48 -32.38 31.77
C ALA A 321 -1.54 -31.80 33.19
N ILE A 322 -2.14 -30.62 33.37
CA ILE A 322 -2.30 -29.97 34.69
C ILE A 322 -3.26 -30.77 35.60
N LYS A 323 -4.29 -31.35 35.02
CA LYS A 323 -5.36 -32.07 35.79
C LYS A 323 -4.99 -33.50 36.16
N ASN A 324 -4.10 -34.14 35.39
CA ASN A 324 -3.83 -35.58 35.51
C ASN A 324 -2.32 -35.87 35.40
N GLU A 325 -1.63 -35.99 36.52
CA GLU A 325 -0.20 -36.30 36.55
C GLU A 325 0.15 -37.64 35.87
N ASP A 326 -0.69 -38.65 36.01
CA ASP A 326 -0.47 -40.01 35.45
C ASP A 326 -0.37 -40.00 33.92
N VAL A 327 -1.03 -39.04 33.25
CA VAL A 327 -1.06 -38.93 31.79
C VAL A 327 -0.23 -37.75 31.28
N MET A 328 0.47 -37.03 32.15
CA MET A 328 1.27 -35.85 31.80
C MET A 328 2.26 -36.15 30.68
N LYS A 329 2.96 -37.30 30.75
CA LYS A 329 3.89 -37.72 29.73
C LYS A 329 3.28 -37.74 28.33
N PHE A 330 2.08 -38.35 28.22
CA PHE A 330 1.38 -38.40 26.93
C PHE A 330 1.01 -37.01 26.42
N ALA A 331 0.51 -36.16 27.31
CA ALA A 331 0.15 -34.77 26.94
C ALA A 331 1.35 -33.95 26.50
N ILE A 332 2.50 -34.09 27.19
CA ILE A 332 3.74 -33.40 26.79
C ILE A 332 4.29 -33.94 25.46
N ASP A 333 4.21 -35.24 25.21
CA ASP A 333 4.60 -35.81 23.93
C ASP A 333 3.74 -35.28 22.75
N GLU A 334 2.45 -35.06 22.97
CA GLU A 334 1.57 -34.42 22.00
C GLU A 334 1.90 -32.91 21.83
N ILE A 335 2.22 -32.22 22.91
CA ILE A 335 2.70 -30.83 22.86
C ILE A 335 3.98 -30.72 22.02
N LYS A 336 4.95 -31.63 22.23
CA LYS A 336 6.20 -31.68 21.45
C LYS A 336 5.96 -31.82 19.93
N LYS A 337 5.05 -32.67 19.54
CA LYS A 337 4.69 -32.87 18.12
C LYS A 337 4.06 -31.61 17.50
N LYS A 338 3.26 -30.89 18.26
CA LYS A 338 2.50 -29.74 17.78
C LYS A 338 3.28 -28.44 17.77
N ILE A 339 4.29 -28.30 18.62
CA ILE A 339 5.06 -27.07 18.72
C ILE A 339 5.85 -26.76 17.45
N GLU A 340 6.28 -27.78 16.70
CA GLU A 340 6.96 -27.60 15.42
C GLU A 340 5.99 -27.02 14.38
N THR A 341 4.78 -27.61 14.25
CA THR A 341 3.73 -27.10 13.38
C THR A 341 3.28 -25.68 13.76
N PHE A 342 3.24 -25.38 15.07
CA PHE A 342 2.97 -24.04 15.57
C PHE A 342 4.03 -23.04 15.11
N SER A 343 5.30 -23.40 15.31
CA SER A 343 6.46 -22.61 14.85
C SER A 343 6.42 -22.31 13.36
N GLU A 344 6.24 -23.35 12.55
CA GLU A 344 6.19 -23.23 11.08
C GLU A 344 5.02 -22.36 10.64
N THR A 345 3.84 -22.53 11.24
CA THR A 345 2.66 -21.75 10.89
C THR A 345 2.83 -20.27 11.26
N MET A 346 3.44 -19.96 12.41
CA MET A 346 3.78 -18.58 12.80
C MET A 346 4.75 -17.93 11.82
N GLU A 347 5.81 -18.63 11.41
CA GLU A 347 6.80 -18.10 10.48
C GLU A 347 6.18 -17.82 9.11
N ASN A 348 5.35 -18.75 8.62
CA ASN A 348 4.60 -18.56 7.38
C ASN A 348 3.66 -17.35 7.48
N LEU A 349 2.96 -17.21 8.61
CA LEU A 349 2.05 -16.08 8.82
C LEU A 349 2.81 -14.74 8.89
N SER A 350 3.96 -14.70 9.57
CA SER A 350 4.84 -13.52 9.60
C SER A 350 5.32 -13.14 8.19
N THR A 351 5.76 -14.12 7.41
CA THR A 351 6.20 -13.90 6.03
C THR A 351 5.07 -13.34 5.15
N HIS A 352 3.84 -13.85 5.32
CA HIS A 352 2.68 -13.35 4.57
C HIS A 352 2.26 -11.95 5.01
N ALA A 353 2.33 -11.61 6.30
CA ALA A 353 2.07 -10.27 6.81
C ALA A 353 3.05 -9.24 6.22
N ASP A 354 4.35 -9.56 6.26
CA ASP A 354 5.40 -8.73 5.66
C ASP A 354 5.23 -8.55 4.15
N LYS A 355 4.88 -9.62 3.46
CA LYS A 355 4.62 -9.58 2.02
C LYS A 355 3.43 -8.67 1.70
N CYS A 356 2.33 -8.82 2.43
CA CYS A 356 1.13 -7.99 2.28
C CYS A 356 1.48 -6.51 2.48
N SER A 357 2.17 -6.16 3.57
CA SER A 357 2.62 -4.80 3.87
C SER A 357 3.48 -4.21 2.74
N ARG A 358 4.49 -4.96 2.26
CA ARG A 358 5.34 -4.50 1.14
C ARG A 358 4.56 -4.31 -0.16
N GLN A 359 3.61 -5.18 -0.46
CA GLN A 359 2.80 -5.09 -1.68
C GLN A 359 1.85 -3.89 -1.65
N ILE A 360 1.23 -3.62 -0.50
CA ILE A 360 0.39 -2.43 -0.30
C ILE A 360 1.20 -1.15 -0.51
N ARG A 361 2.37 -1.02 0.12
CA ARG A 361 3.25 0.14 -0.06
C ARG A 361 3.65 0.34 -1.51
N ARG A 362 4.03 -0.74 -2.21
CA ARG A 362 4.35 -0.71 -3.64
C ARG A 362 3.16 -0.27 -4.49
N ALA A 363 1.98 -0.81 -4.23
CA ALA A 363 0.77 -0.45 -4.95
C ALA A 363 0.41 1.03 -4.75
N ARG A 364 0.50 1.56 -3.52
CA ARG A 364 0.33 2.98 -3.21
C ARG A 364 1.29 3.85 -4.03
N THR A 365 2.57 3.49 -4.06
CA THR A 365 3.60 4.21 -4.84
C THR A 365 3.27 4.23 -6.32
N VAL A 366 2.87 3.10 -6.91
CA VAL A 366 2.48 3.03 -8.33
C VAL A 366 1.27 3.93 -8.64
N VAL A 367 0.28 3.94 -7.75
CA VAL A 367 -0.90 4.81 -7.91
C VAL A 367 -0.50 6.28 -7.86
N ILE A 368 0.33 6.70 -6.89
CA ILE A 368 0.86 8.07 -6.80
C ILE A 368 1.63 8.44 -8.07
N GLN A 369 2.52 7.57 -8.54
CA GLN A 369 3.29 7.82 -9.76
C GLN A 369 2.39 8.02 -10.99
N ASN A 370 1.30 7.25 -11.11
CA ASN A 370 0.34 7.39 -12.18
C ASN A 370 -0.49 8.68 -12.07
N ILE A 371 -0.68 9.20 -10.86
CA ILE A 371 -1.31 10.50 -10.62
C ILE A 371 -0.37 11.65 -11.02
N ILE A 372 0.90 11.56 -10.63
CA ILE A 372 1.90 12.61 -10.87
C ILE A 372 2.31 12.67 -12.35
N LYS A 373 2.50 11.52 -13.00
CA LYS A 373 2.98 11.42 -14.40
C LYS A 373 2.01 11.97 -15.44
N LYS A 374 0.82 12.42 -15.07
CA LYS A 374 -0.11 13.02 -16.04
C LYS A 374 0.33 14.45 -16.34
N PRO A 375 0.87 14.73 -17.54
CA PRO A 375 1.03 16.09 -18.00
C PRO A 375 -0.35 16.70 -18.23
N GLU A 376 -0.46 17.96 -17.98
CA GLU A 376 -1.58 18.86 -18.25
C GLU A 376 -2.19 18.70 -19.65
#